data_1f4bda1dad1037c20eb74e0dba6e4b0e
#
_entry.id   1f4bda1dad1037c20eb74e0dba6e4b0e
#
_cell.length_a   1.000
_cell.length_b   1.000
_cell.length_c   1.000
_cell.angle_alpha   90.00
_cell.angle_beta   90.00
_cell.angle_gamma   90.00
#
_symmetry.space_group_name_H-M   'P 1'
#
loop_
_entity.id
_entity.type
_entity.pdbx_description
1 polymer ?
#
loop_
_entity_poly.entity_id
_entity_poly.type
_entity_poly.pdbx_seq_one_letter_code
_entity_poly.pdbx_strand_id
1 'polypeptide(L)'
;FRRVLDGRDPHSGDLLISAAGSSSRKAAHRNARVSVVSDTQIGSARVGAVLGVHHSYVRSLLAEGRRYEERRGVDPATLPPRSYLIGTQQVGTNGNPEWVVAADEIDRFRNARKVRQHRAAYDLTLRPPKSVSVLWALGDDNVRAEVRAAHIAAVDETVLYVERHAVRARQKGIQETHGIVAAAFDHRTSRAGDPLLHTHVVAANMTQLPDGSWRTLYSPGLYEHAKAGGYLYQAHLRHELQSRLGVEFTSVVNGTAEVDGVPDEVIRLFSKRRQEIEELIAESGTGSARSAQIATLASRSAKEYGVDPTVLLDRWRDEAKAVGFEASALRDVIGRVDGPSAIADEALDRLFESMAGPHGLTAMSSTFTRSDVTSTVAAAVGASLPAGKIDDLAGAFLGDSRRALAVDRLRGAR
;
A
#
# COMPACT_ATOMS: atom_id res chain seq x y z
N PHE A 1 20.14 0.39 -8.00
CA PHE A 1 18.73 0.62 -7.62
C PHE A 1 18.40 2.10 -7.41
N ARG A 2 19.29 2.90 -6.75
CA ARG A 2 19.05 4.35 -6.55
C ARG A 2 18.77 5.09 -7.86
N ARG A 3 19.54 4.83 -8.94
CA ARG A 3 19.28 5.41 -10.26
C ARG A 3 17.89 5.08 -10.78
N VAL A 4 17.42 3.84 -10.56
CA VAL A 4 16.07 3.41 -10.96
C VAL A 4 15.00 4.16 -10.17
N LEU A 5 15.18 4.37 -8.87
CA LEU A 5 14.26 5.18 -8.05
C LEU A 5 14.20 6.65 -8.50
N ASP A 6 15.31 7.15 -9.09
CA ASP A 6 15.38 8.48 -9.69
C ASP A 6 14.83 8.50 -11.14
N GLY A 7 14.26 7.39 -11.63
CA GLY A 7 13.71 7.26 -12.98
C GLY A 7 14.78 7.21 -14.07
N ARG A 8 15.96 6.68 -13.74
CA ARG A 8 17.12 6.60 -14.63
C ARG A 8 17.48 5.15 -14.95
N ASP A 9 18.06 4.94 -16.11
CA ASP A 9 18.64 3.66 -16.48
C ASP A 9 19.73 3.23 -15.48
N PRO A 10 19.71 1.98 -14.97
CA PRO A 10 20.68 1.53 -13.98
C PRO A 10 22.11 1.47 -14.49
N HIS A 11 22.32 1.28 -15.79
CA HIS A 11 23.62 1.14 -16.43
C HIS A 11 24.13 2.46 -16.99
N SER A 12 23.37 3.11 -17.89
CA SER A 12 23.80 4.35 -18.54
C SER A 12 23.58 5.59 -17.64
N GLY A 13 22.58 5.55 -16.75
CA GLY A 13 22.15 6.72 -15.97
C GLY A 13 21.24 7.68 -16.72
N ASP A 14 20.87 7.35 -17.97
CA ASP A 14 19.98 8.18 -18.79
C ASP A 14 18.59 8.30 -18.16
N LEU A 15 17.92 9.41 -18.39
CA LEU A 15 16.60 9.66 -17.85
C LEU A 15 15.55 8.83 -18.64
N LEU A 16 14.92 7.85 -17.99
CA LEU A 16 13.89 6.97 -18.57
C LEU A 16 12.49 7.56 -18.43
N ILE A 17 12.23 8.24 -17.30
CA ILE A 17 10.98 8.96 -17.05
C ILE A 17 11.27 10.39 -16.62
N SER A 18 10.55 11.37 -17.17
CA SER A 18 10.65 12.73 -16.66
C SER A 18 10.00 12.84 -15.30
N ALA A 19 10.59 13.61 -14.39
CA ALA A 19 10.02 13.93 -13.08
C ALA A 19 8.62 14.58 -13.17
N ALA A 20 8.27 15.10 -14.33
CA ALA A 20 6.95 15.55 -14.70
C ALA A 20 6.21 14.44 -15.45
N GLY A 21 5.66 13.47 -14.73
CA GLY A 21 4.61 12.57 -15.23
C GLY A 21 3.29 13.30 -15.44
N SER A 22 3.34 14.57 -15.78
CA SER A 22 2.23 15.36 -16.29
C SER A 22 2.49 15.57 -17.77
N SER A 23 1.44 15.48 -18.55
CA SER A 23 1.36 16.08 -19.88
C SER A 23 2.02 17.46 -19.87
N SER A 24 3.32 17.51 -19.99
CA SER A 24 4.04 18.74 -20.35
C SER A 24 3.77 19.00 -21.82
N ARG A 25 2.55 19.41 -22.12
CA ARG A 25 2.40 20.30 -23.25
C ARG A 25 3.26 21.52 -22.93
N LYS A 26 4.45 21.52 -23.55
CA LYS A 26 5.25 22.73 -23.82
C LYS A 26 5.23 23.78 -22.70
N ALA A 27 5.83 23.50 -21.58
CA ALA A 27 6.41 24.54 -20.72
C ALA A 27 7.94 24.56 -20.87
N ALA A 28 8.45 24.13 -22.03
CA ALA A 28 9.77 24.53 -22.47
C ALA A 28 9.66 25.97 -23.00
N HIS A 29 10.42 26.85 -22.40
CA HIS A 29 10.57 28.28 -22.69
C HIS A 29 9.51 29.19 -22.11
N ARG A 30 9.79 29.61 -20.88
CA ARG A 30 9.98 31.01 -20.53
C ARG A 30 10.45 31.10 -19.09
N ASN A 31 11.75 30.87 -18.87
CA ASN A 31 12.48 31.61 -17.87
C ASN A 31 12.54 33.10 -18.35
N ALA A 32 11.40 33.71 -18.50
CA ALA A 32 11.32 35.14 -18.44
C ALA A 32 11.48 35.48 -16.95
N ARG A 33 12.66 35.93 -16.55
CA ARG A 33 12.83 36.82 -15.41
C ARG A 33 11.82 37.95 -15.58
N VAL A 34 10.60 37.73 -15.05
CA VAL A 34 9.68 38.85 -14.86
C VAL A 34 10.30 39.64 -13.72
N SER A 35 10.90 40.76 -14.07
CA SER A 35 11.32 41.79 -13.13
C SER A 35 10.21 41.98 -12.10
N VAL A 36 10.59 41.99 -10.83
CA VAL A 36 9.76 42.38 -9.71
C VAL A 36 9.00 43.65 -10.07
N VAL A 37 7.71 43.53 -10.32
CA VAL A 37 6.84 44.67 -10.54
C VAL A 37 6.48 45.17 -9.15
N SER A 38 6.77 46.43 -8.90
CA SER A 38 6.53 47.12 -7.64
C SER A 38 5.04 47.40 -7.32
N ASP A 39 4.11 46.73 -7.98
CA ASP A 39 2.69 46.83 -7.70
C ASP A 39 2.33 45.77 -6.62
N THR A 40 1.94 46.26 -5.47
CA THR A 40 1.55 45.46 -4.31
C THR A 40 0.30 44.59 -4.54
N GLN A 41 -0.45 44.82 -5.62
CA GLN A 41 -1.67 44.10 -5.97
C GLN A 41 -1.76 43.82 -7.48
N ILE A 42 -2.18 42.62 -7.85
CA ILE A 42 -2.20 42.15 -9.23
C ILE A 42 -3.56 41.56 -9.58
N GLY A 43 -4.17 41.97 -10.68
CA GLY A 43 -5.44 41.43 -11.17
C GLY A 43 -5.38 39.96 -11.60
N SER A 44 -6.50 39.25 -11.51
CA SER A 44 -6.57 37.78 -11.74
C SER A 44 -6.06 37.29 -13.09
N ALA A 45 -6.18 38.11 -14.15
CA ALA A 45 -5.66 37.80 -15.48
C ALA A 45 -4.11 37.78 -15.49
N ARG A 46 -3.50 38.75 -14.82
CA ARG A 46 -2.05 38.87 -14.69
C ARG A 46 -1.48 37.80 -13.75
N VAL A 47 -2.23 37.47 -12.70
CA VAL A 47 -1.90 36.29 -11.81
C VAL A 47 -1.85 35.02 -12.65
N GLY A 48 -2.79 34.80 -13.55
CA GLY A 48 -2.80 33.64 -14.46
C GLY A 48 -1.54 33.62 -15.34
N ALA A 49 -1.13 34.73 -15.89
CA ALA A 49 0.10 34.84 -16.68
C ALA A 49 1.36 34.54 -15.83
N VAL A 50 1.43 35.09 -14.61
CA VAL A 50 2.55 34.88 -13.68
C VAL A 50 2.65 33.43 -13.22
N LEU A 51 1.52 32.75 -13.01
CA LEU A 51 1.45 31.35 -12.59
C LEU A 51 1.49 30.34 -13.76
N GLY A 52 1.44 30.83 -15.02
CA GLY A 52 1.40 29.97 -16.20
C GLY A 52 0.10 29.16 -16.34
N VAL A 53 -1.02 29.69 -15.84
CA VAL A 53 -2.34 29.02 -15.84
C VAL A 53 -3.42 29.94 -16.44
N HIS A 54 -4.51 29.35 -16.91
CA HIS A 54 -5.63 30.13 -17.43
C HIS A 54 -6.33 30.92 -16.31
N HIS A 55 -6.78 32.11 -16.61
CA HIS A 55 -7.41 33.03 -15.63
C HIS A 55 -8.67 32.45 -14.97
N SER A 56 -9.41 31.57 -15.66
CA SER A 56 -10.57 30.88 -15.05
C SER A 56 -10.18 29.97 -13.90
N TYR A 57 -9.02 29.32 -14.00
CA TYR A 57 -8.48 28.51 -12.92
C TYR A 57 -8.04 29.37 -11.73
N VAL A 58 -7.47 30.57 -11.99
CA VAL A 58 -7.16 31.52 -10.90
C VAL A 58 -8.43 31.95 -10.17
N ARG A 59 -9.53 32.19 -10.88
CA ARG A 59 -10.82 32.52 -10.28
C ARG A 59 -11.38 31.38 -9.41
N SER A 60 -11.22 30.14 -9.83
CA SER A 60 -11.64 29.00 -9.02
C SER A 60 -10.82 28.87 -7.73
N LEU A 61 -9.50 29.12 -7.80
CA LEU A 61 -8.63 29.14 -6.61
C LEU A 61 -8.99 30.28 -5.64
N LEU A 62 -9.37 31.44 -6.15
CA LEU A 62 -9.81 32.58 -5.34
C LEU A 62 -11.18 32.33 -4.70
N ALA A 63 -12.10 31.70 -5.42
CA ALA A 63 -13.39 31.29 -4.88
C ALA A 63 -13.23 30.23 -3.77
N GLU A 64 -12.30 29.27 -3.93
CA GLU A 64 -11.96 28.31 -2.87
C GLU A 64 -11.30 28.99 -1.67
N GLY A 65 -10.40 29.94 -1.91
CA GLY A 65 -9.74 30.73 -0.87
C GLY A 65 -10.75 31.51 -0.04
N ARG A 66 -11.72 32.15 -0.66
CA ARG A 66 -12.81 32.87 0.02
C ARG A 66 -13.63 31.92 0.91
N ARG A 67 -14.03 30.78 0.38
CA ARG A 67 -14.77 29.76 1.15
C ARG A 67 -13.94 29.22 2.33
N TYR A 68 -12.65 29.13 2.17
CA TYR A 68 -11.75 28.71 3.25
C TYR A 68 -11.67 29.76 4.33
N GLU A 69 -11.46 31.04 4.01
CA GLU A 69 -11.39 32.13 4.97
C GLU A 69 -12.72 32.31 5.73
N GLU A 70 -13.85 32.18 5.03
CA GLU A 70 -15.19 32.21 5.65
C GLU A 70 -15.38 31.08 6.69
N ARG A 71 -14.87 29.87 6.42
CA ARG A 71 -14.97 28.73 7.33
C ARG A 71 -13.93 28.75 8.45
N ARG A 72 -12.76 29.31 8.20
CA ARG A 72 -11.70 29.44 9.19
C ARG A 72 -12.12 30.23 10.42
N GLY A 73 -13.01 31.20 10.25
CA GLY A 73 -13.60 31.96 11.37
C GLY A 73 -14.52 31.12 12.28
N VAL A 74 -15.00 29.96 11.79
CA VAL A 74 -15.94 29.09 12.52
C VAL A 74 -15.20 27.93 13.19
N ASP A 75 -14.21 27.31 12.52
CA ASP A 75 -13.40 26.22 13.08
C ASP A 75 -12.04 26.11 12.38
N PRO A 76 -10.98 26.71 12.95
CA PRO A 76 -9.65 26.72 12.34
C PRO A 76 -8.96 25.35 12.27
N ALA A 77 -9.41 24.36 13.05
CA ALA A 77 -8.75 23.07 13.19
C ALA A 77 -9.17 22.02 12.14
N THR A 78 -10.31 22.21 11.48
CA THR A 78 -10.93 21.17 10.65
C THR A 78 -10.59 21.22 9.15
N LEU A 79 -9.98 22.26 8.66
CA LEU A 79 -9.71 22.44 7.24
C LEU A 79 -8.25 22.13 6.90
N PRO A 80 -7.99 21.08 6.10
CA PRO A 80 -6.63 20.82 5.62
C PRO A 80 -6.16 21.96 4.72
N PRO A 81 -4.86 22.35 4.76
CA PRO A 81 -4.31 23.36 3.88
C PRO A 81 -4.41 22.90 2.42
N ARG A 82 -5.38 23.41 1.68
CA ARG A 82 -5.47 23.24 0.23
C ARG A 82 -4.70 24.37 -0.46
N SER A 83 -4.19 24.10 -1.65
CA SER A 83 -3.61 25.13 -2.52
C SER A 83 -4.74 26.02 -3.02
N TYR A 84 -4.91 27.17 -2.44
CA TYR A 84 -5.89 28.19 -2.79
C TYR A 84 -5.20 29.55 -2.79
N LEU A 85 -5.80 30.53 -3.50
CA LEU A 85 -5.34 31.90 -3.50
C LEU A 85 -6.28 32.76 -2.63
N ILE A 86 -5.71 33.61 -1.81
CA ILE A 86 -6.43 34.65 -1.09
C ILE A 86 -6.38 35.92 -1.92
N GLY A 87 -7.53 36.54 -2.14
CA GLY A 87 -7.64 37.78 -2.85
C GLY A 87 -8.88 38.57 -2.43
N THR A 88 -8.87 39.86 -2.69
CA THR A 88 -9.99 40.75 -2.44
C THR A 88 -10.71 41.13 -3.75
N GLN A 89 -12.01 41.35 -3.68
CA GLN A 89 -12.75 41.92 -4.79
C GLN A 89 -12.76 43.43 -4.68
N GLN A 90 -12.40 44.09 -5.75
CA GLN A 90 -12.43 45.56 -5.89
C GLN A 90 -13.26 45.93 -7.12
N VAL A 91 -13.79 47.15 -7.16
CA VAL A 91 -14.48 47.67 -8.35
C VAL A 91 -13.43 48.05 -9.36
N GLY A 92 -13.39 47.34 -10.50
CA GLY A 92 -12.49 47.67 -11.61
C GLY A 92 -12.84 48.94 -12.31
N THR A 93 -11.96 49.41 -13.16
CA THR A 93 -12.12 50.67 -13.92
C THR A 93 -13.36 50.69 -14.85
N ASN A 94 -13.90 49.51 -15.15
CA ASN A 94 -15.13 49.34 -15.93
C ASN A 94 -16.39 49.16 -15.07
N GLY A 95 -16.30 49.38 -13.75
CA GLY A 95 -17.41 49.25 -12.81
C GLY A 95 -17.74 47.81 -12.39
N ASN A 96 -17.07 46.81 -12.95
CA ASN A 96 -17.29 45.39 -12.61
C ASN A 96 -16.38 44.93 -11.46
N PRO A 97 -16.82 43.97 -10.64
CA PRO A 97 -15.97 43.39 -9.60
C PRO A 97 -14.78 42.64 -10.22
N GLU A 98 -13.58 43.03 -9.83
CA GLU A 98 -12.33 42.42 -10.24
C GLU A 98 -11.61 41.82 -9.01
N TRP A 99 -11.03 40.62 -9.17
CA TRP A 99 -10.20 40.01 -8.16
C TRP A 99 -8.79 40.55 -8.20
N VAL A 100 -8.29 40.95 -7.04
CA VAL A 100 -6.93 41.46 -6.85
C VAL A 100 -6.22 40.57 -5.81
N VAL A 101 -4.99 40.21 -6.11
CA VAL A 101 -4.16 39.31 -5.29
C VAL A 101 -2.87 40.06 -4.93
N ALA A 102 -2.48 40.02 -3.66
CA ALA A 102 -1.23 40.58 -3.19
C ALA A 102 -0.03 39.80 -3.75
N ALA A 103 1.09 40.47 -3.99
CA ALA A 103 2.28 39.85 -4.58
C ALA A 103 2.87 38.75 -3.67
N ASP A 104 2.90 38.99 -2.36
CA ASP A 104 3.35 38.03 -1.35
C ASP A 104 2.45 36.78 -1.28
N GLU A 105 1.15 36.90 -1.54
CA GLU A 105 0.23 35.78 -1.63
C GLU A 105 0.54 34.88 -2.85
N ILE A 106 0.99 35.46 -3.96
CA ILE A 106 1.43 34.68 -5.11
C ILE A 106 2.66 33.87 -4.75
N ASP A 107 3.59 34.44 -4.01
CA ASP A 107 4.78 33.74 -3.54
C ASP A 107 4.42 32.69 -2.48
N ARG A 108 3.51 32.99 -1.55
CA ARG A 108 2.95 32.01 -0.62
C ARG A 108 2.32 30.84 -1.37
N PHE A 109 1.49 31.11 -2.37
CA PHE A 109 0.83 30.08 -3.19
C PHE A 109 1.82 29.24 -3.98
N ARG A 110 2.86 29.87 -4.57
CA ARG A 110 3.95 29.15 -5.24
C ARG A 110 4.69 28.23 -4.28
N ASN A 111 4.99 28.69 -3.07
CA ASN A 111 5.69 27.93 -2.04
C ASN A 111 4.80 26.87 -1.40
N ALA A 112 3.51 27.16 -1.20
CA ALA A 112 2.51 26.21 -0.70
C ALA A 112 2.10 25.18 -1.76
N ARG A 113 2.22 25.48 -3.03
CA ARG A 113 2.25 24.50 -4.12
C ARG A 113 3.55 23.71 -3.99
N LYS A 114 3.66 22.92 -2.93
CA LYS A 114 4.65 21.86 -2.88
C LYS A 114 4.59 21.19 -4.24
N VAL A 115 5.67 21.31 -4.98
CA VAL A 115 5.93 20.47 -6.15
C VAL A 115 5.39 19.10 -5.76
N ARG A 116 4.43 18.55 -6.51
CA ARG A 116 3.94 17.21 -6.27
C ARG A 116 5.19 16.36 -6.18
N GLN A 117 5.58 16.00 -4.96
CA GLN A 117 6.79 15.22 -4.78
C GLN A 117 6.55 13.97 -5.61
N HIS A 118 7.37 13.81 -6.63
CA HIS A 118 7.33 12.61 -7.45
C HIS A 118 7.49 11.44 -6.51
N ARG A 119 6.48 10.59 -6.42
CA ARG A 119 6.59 9.38 -5.62
C ARG A 119 7.60 8.48 -6.31
N ALA A 120 8.77 8.29 -5.70
CA ALA A 120 9.87 7.54 -6.30
C ALA A 120 9.57 6.04 -6.35
N ALA A 121 8.84 5.53 -5.36
CA ALA A 121 8.54 4.10 -5.23
C ALA A 121 7.25 3.84 -4.45
N TYR A 122 6.81 2.59 -4.51
CA TYR A 122 5.77 2.00 -3.66
C TYR A 122 6.42 0.90 -2.82
N ASP A 123 6.07 0.84 -1.55
CA ASP A 123 6.52 -0.17 -0.60
C ASP A 123 5.39 -1.16 -0.34
N LEU A 124 5.58 -2.40 -0.78
CA LEU A 124 4.72 -3.53 -0.48
C LEU A 124 5.35 -4.29 0.69
N THR A 125 4.79 -4.13 1.87
CA THR A 125 5.30 -4.82 3.06
C THR A 125 4.54 -6.11 3.29
N LEU A 126 5.22 -7.25 3.13
CA LEU A 126 4.69 -8.60 3.32
C LEU A 126 5.21 -9.16 4.64
N ARG A 127 4.28 -9.57 5.50
CA ARG A 127 4.59 -9.98 6.87
C ARG A 127 3.77 -11.22 7.26
N PRO A 128 4.41 -12.29 7.76
CA PRO A 128 3.71 -13.43 8.31
C PRO A 128 2.98 -13.10 9.62
N PRO A 129 2.07 -13.97 10.08
CA PRO A 129 1.53 -13.91 11.43
C PRO A 129 2.62 -13.96 12.50
N LYS A 130 2.31 -13.52 13.70
CA LYS A 130 3.32 -13.46 14.78
C LYS A 130 3.81 -14.85 15.16
N SER A 131 2.97 -15.84 15.23
CA SER A 131 3.34 -17.22 15.53
C SER A 131 4.39 -17.77 14.57
N VAL A 132 4.34 -17.44 13.29
CA VAL A 132 5.36 -17.83 12.29
C VAL A 132 6.70 -17.15 12.59
N SER A 133 6.69 -15.89 13.01
CA SER A 133 7.93 -15.21 13.43
C SER A 133 8.51 -15.80 14.71
N VAL A 134 7.65 -16.28 15.62
CA VAL A 134 8.03 -16.99 16.84
C VAL A 134 8.64 -18.35 16.48
N LEU A 135 7.96 -19.12 15.60
CA LEU A 135 8.46 -20.40 15.10
C LEU A 135 9.87 -20.25 14.48
N TRP A 136 10.07 -19.20 13.67
CA TRP A 136 11.37 -18.87 13.12
C TRP A 136 12.40 -18.53 14.19
N ALA A 137 12.05 -17.73 15.20
CA ALA A 137 12.99 -17.22 16.21
C ALA A 137 13.44 -18.32 17.18
N LEU A 138 12.52 -19.18 17.60
CA LEU A 138 12.78 -20.21 18.60
C LEU A 138 13.20 -21.56 18.01
N GLY A 139 12.92 -21.80 16.73
CA GLY A 139 13.26 -23.02 16.01
C GLY A 139 14.78 -23.23 15.91
N ASP A 140 15.17 -24.45 15.55
CA ASP A 140 16.53 -24.78 15.15
C ASP A 140 16.89 -24.22 13.76
N ASP A 141 18.09 -24.50 13.28
CA ASP A 141 18.55 -23.99 11.99
C ASP A 141 17.71 -24.49 10.81
N ASN A 142 17.23 -25.75 10.88
CA ASN A 142 16.38 -26.33 9.85
C ASN A 142 15.01 -25.63 9.82
N VAL A 143 14.36 -25.49 10.96
CA VAL A 143 13.06 -24.80 11.08
C VAL A 143 13.19 -23.34 10.60
N ARG A 144 14.26 -22.65 10.98
CA ARG A 144 14.53 -21.27 10.51
C ARG A 144 14.68 -21.20 8.99
N ALA A 145 15.39 -22.15 8.40
CA ALA A 145 15.60 -22.23 6.96
C ALA A 145 14.27 -22.46 6.22
N GLU A 146 13.45 -23.43 6.68
CA GLU A 146 12.18 -23.76 6.05
C GLU A 146 11.15 -22.62 6.19
N VAL A 147 11.05 -21.99 7.36
CA VAL A 147 10.17 -20.82 7.55
C VAL A 147 10.60 -19.66 6.64
N ARG A 148 11.91 -19.45 6.50
CA ARG A 148 12.41 -18.41 5.59
C ARG A 148 12.12 -18.76 4.13
N ALA A 149 12.29 -20.01 3.71
CA ALA A 149 12.00 -20.47 2.37
C ALA A 149 10.50 -20.29 2.04
N ALA A 150 9.61 -20.68 2.95
CA ALA A 150 8.17 -20.49 2.82
C ALA A 150 7.79 -18.99 2.70
N HIS A 151 8.42 -18.14 3.50
CA HIS A 151 8.21 -16.70 3.45
C HIS A 151 8.63 -16.11 2.09
N ILE A 152 9.81 -16.48 1.59
CA ILE A 152 10.33 -16.00 0.29
C ILE A 152 9.39 -16.46 -0.84
N ALA A 153 9.01 -17.74 -0.86
CA ALA A 153 8.08 -18.26 -1.87
C ALA A 153 6.76 -17.49 -1.87
N ALA A 154 6.21 -17.18 -0.69
CA ALA A 154 4.98 -16.39 -0.58
C ALA A 154 5.16 -14.92 -1.05
N VAL A 155 6.33 -14.33 -0.82
CA VAL A 155 6.66 -12.99 -1.35
C VAL A 155 6.71 -13.02 -2.87
N ASP A 156 7.42 -13.99 -3.46
CA ASP A 156 7.61 -14.09 -4.91
C ASP A 156 6.27 -14.30 -5.64
N GLU A 157 5.43 -15.20 -5.16
CA GLU A 157 4.09 -15.45 -5.73
C GLU A 157 3.18 -14.22 -5.62
N THR A 158 3.30 -13.46 -4.52
CA THR A 158 2.54 -12.23 -4.36
C THR A 158 2.99 -11.15 -5.35
N VAL A 159 4.30 -11.04 -5.57
CA VAL A 159 4.85 -10.10 -6.56
C VAL A 159 4.38 -10.48 -7.96
N LEU A 160 4.40 -11.76 -8.33
CA LEU A 160 3.88 -12.25 -9.62
C LEU A 160 2.39 -11.92 -9.81
N TYR A 161 1.58 -12.09 -8.77
CA TYR A 161 0.17 -11.68 -8.81
C TYR A 161 0.01 -10.16 -9.02
N VAL A 162 0.78 -9.35 -8.30
CA VAL A 162 0.76 -7.88 -8.43
C VAL A 162 1.19 -7.45 -9.84
N GLU A 163 2.24 -8.05 -10.38
CA GLU A 163 2.69 -7.78 -11.75
C GLU A 163 1.59 -8.08 -12.76
N ARG A 164 0.97 -9.24 -12.67
CA ARG A 164 -0.06 -9.70 -13.60
C ARG A 164 -1.32 -8.83 -13.57
N HIS A 165 -1.79 -8.44 -12.39
CA HIS A 165 -3.11 -7.84 -12.24
C HIS A 165 -3.11 -6.35 -11.87
N ALA A 166 -2.11 -5.86 -11.16
CA ALA A 166 -2.08 -4.51 -10.61
C ALA A 166 -1.17 -3.55 -11.38
N VAL A 167 -0.11 -4.08 -12.02
CA VAL A 167 0.90 -3.25 -12.69
C VAL A 167 0.40 -2.81 -14.06
N ARG A 168 0.08 -1.53 -14.16
CA ARG A 168 -0.42 -0.86 -15.36
C ARG A 168 0.22 0.52 -15.48
N ALA A 169 0.19 1.08 -16.67
CA ALA A 169 0.54 2.48 -16.93
C ALA A 169 -0.60 3.23 -17.59
N ARG A 170 -0.57 4.55 -17.53
CA ARG A 170 -1.57 5.40 -18.20
C ARG A 170 -0.97 6.14 -19.38
N GLN A 171 -1.42 5.78 -20.59
CA GLN A 171 -1.09 6.46 -21.83
C GLN A 171 -2.29 6.36 -22.80
N LYS A 172 -3.04 7.43 -22.99
CA LYS A 172 -4.29 7.42 -23.78
C LYS A 172 -5.31 6.35 -23.31
N GLY A 173 -5.24 5.97 -22.04
CA GLY A 173 -5.98 4.88 -21.42
C GLY A 173 -5.07 4.11 -20.45
N ILE A 174 -5.61 3.05 -19.83
CA ILE A 174 -4.82 2.11 -19.02
C ILE A 174 -4.20 1.09 -19.97
N GLN A 175 -2.89 0.88 -19.85
CA GLN A 175 -2.10 0.01 -20.72
C GLN A 175 -1.48 -1.15 -19.93
N GLU A 176 -1.38 -2.31 -20.56
CA GLU A 176 -0.55 -3.42 -20.13
C GLU A 176 0.94 -3.01 -20.13
N THR A 177 1.73 -3.68 -19.31
CA THR A 177 3.16 -3.37 -19.10
C THR A 177 3.99 -4.63 -18.97
N HIS A 178 5.31 -4.50 -19.02
CA HIS A 178 6.24 -5.61 -18.87
C HIS A 178 6.64 -5.94 -17.41
N GLY A 179 5.90 -5.44 -16.41
CA GLY A 179 6.15 -5.73 -15.01
C GLY A 179 6.74 -4.55 -14.23
N ILE A 180 7.36 -4.84 -13.10
CA ILE A 180 7.94 -3.84 -12.18
C ILE A 180 9.45 -3.99 -12.05
N VAL A 181 10.12 -2.89 -11.70
CA VAL A 181 11.48 -2.93 -11.19
C VAL A 181 11.42 -2.76 -9.69
N ALA A 182 11.74 -3.80 -8.95
CA ALA A 182 11.64 -3.82 -7.49
C ALA A 182 12.89 -4.40 -6.84
N ALA A 183 13.09 -4.08 -5.57
CA ALA A 183 14.07 -4.70 -4.69
C ALA A 183 13.40 -5.17 -3.41
N ALA A 184 13.72 -6.37 -2.97
CA ALA A 184 13.24 -6.96 -1.73
C ALA A 184 14.27 -6.76 -0.61
N PHE A 185 13.81 -6.31 0.55
CA PHE A 185 14.63 -6.09 1.75
C PHE A 185 14.04 -6.87 2.92
N ASP A 186 14.73 -7.93 3.31
CA ASP A 186 14.31 -8.78 4.42
C ASP A 186 14.69 -8.15 5.76
N HIS A 187 13.70 -8.09 6.64
CA HIS A 187 13.88 -7.68 8.03
C HIS A 187 13.44 -8.78 8.99
N ARG A 188 14.05 -8.84 10.17
CA ARG A 188 13.86 -9.92 11.13
C ARG A 188 13.32 -9.47 12.48
N THR A 189 13.33 -8.16 12.73
CA THR A 189 12.97 -7.59 14.03
C THR A 189 11.97 -6.46 13.89
N SER A 190 11.11 -6.33 14.90
CA SER A 190 10.31 -5.12 15.12
C SER A 190 11.21 -3.97 15.63
N ARG A 191 10.66 -2.75 15.75
CA ARG A 191 11.36 -1.63 16.38
C ARG A 191 11.55 -1.81 17.88
N ALA A 192 10.70 -2.62 18.52
CA ALA A 192 10.82 -3.00 19.93
C ALA A 192 11.78 -4.20 20.13
N GLY A 193 12.47 -4.66 19.09
CA GLY A 193 13.42 -5.76 19.17
C GLY A 193 12.78 -7.15 19.22
N ASP A 194 11.46 -7.28 19.00
CA ASP A 194 10.81 -8.58 18.94
C ASP A 194 11.08 -9.30 17.61
N PRO A 195 10.97 -10.64 17.54
CA PRO A 195 11.02 -11.36 16.28
C PRO A 195 9.86 -10.93 15.38
N LEU A 196 10.20 -10.47 14.19
CA LEU A 196 9.25 -10.05 13.19
C LEU A 196 9.86 -10.21 11.80
N LEU A 197 9.58 -11.34 11.17
CA LEU A 197 9.90 -11.53 9.77
C LEU A 197 9.02 -10.60 8.93
N HIS A 198 9.61 -9.89 8.00
CA HIS A 198 8.89 -9.15 6.99
C HIS A 198 9.83 -8.74 5.86
N THR A 199 9.26 -8.66 4.67
CA THR A 199 9.98 -8.19 3.49
C THR A 199 9.32 -6.94 2.94
N HIS A 200 10.12 -5.90 2.76
CA HIS A 200 9.75 -4.72 1.99
C HIS A 200 10.10 -4.93 0.53
N VAL A 201 9.10 -5.04 -0.33
CA VAL A 201 9.27 -5.03 -1.78
C VAL A 201 9.09 -3.59 -2.26
N VAL A 202 10.20 -2.92 -2.47
CA VAL A 202 10.24 -1.52 -2.91
C VAL A 202 10.22 -1.47 -4.42
N ALA A 203 9.03 -1.23 -4.99
CA ALA A 203 8.81 -1.12 -6.43
C ALA A 203 9.05 0.31 -6.88
N ALA A 204 9.96 0.53 -7.81
CA ALA A 204 10.18 1.84 -8.43
C ALA A 204 8.90 2.31 -9.14
N ASN A 205 8.59 3.60 -9.06
CA ASN A 205 7.41 4.15 -9.72
C ASN A 205 7.62 4.29 -11.23
N MET A 206 7.99 3.18 -11.86
CA MET A 206 8.19 3.09 -13.30
C MET A 206 7.92 1.68 -13.81
N THR A 207 7.46 1.60 -15.05
CA THR A 207 7.22 0.37 -15.79
C THR A 207 7.43 0.61 -17.28
N GLN A 208 7.73 -0.44 -18.02
CA GLN A 208 7.94 -0.36 -19.45
C GLN A 208 6.67 -0.81 -20.21
N LEU A 209 6.29 -0.03 -21.20
CA LEU A 209 5.22 -0.38 -22.14
C LEU A 209 5.73 -1.35 -23.22
N PRO A 210 4.84 -2.06 -23.94
CA PRO A 210 5.22 -2.95 -25.04
C PRO A 210 6.01 -2.26 -26.18
N ASP A 211 5.88 -0.94 -26.34
CA ASP A 211 6.64 -0.14 -27.30
C ASP A 211 8.06 0.23 -26.80
N GLY A 212 8.47 -0.31 -25.65
CA GLY A 212 9.76 -0.03 -25.02
C GLY A 212 9.83 1.29 -24.24
N SER A 213 8.81 2.14 -24.30
CA SER A 213 8.81 3.41 -23.59
C SER A 213 8.51 3.25 -22.09
N TRP A 214 9.17 4.04 -21.25
CA TRP A 214 8.97 4.02 -19.81
C TRP A 214 7.88 4.99 -19.35
N ARG A 215 7.07 4.57 -18.38
CA ARG A 215 5.99 5.36 -17.78
C ARG A 215 5.96 5.16 -16.28
N THR A 216 5.30 6.09 -15.58
CA THR A 216 4.98 5.90 -14.16
C THR A 216 3.88 4.86 -14.00
N LEU A 217 3.95 4.12 -12.90
CA LEU A 217 2.92 3.15 -12.51
C LEU A 217 1.55 3.83 -12.33
N TYR A 218 0.51 3.16 -12.78
CA TYR A 218 -0.88 3.53 -12.49
C TYR A 218 -1.24 3.07 -11.09
N SER A 219 -0.99 3.92 -10.09
CA SER A 219 -1.14 3.57 -8.68
C SER A 219 -2.52 3.06 -8.23
N PRO A 220 -3.66 3.46 -8.81
CA PRO A 220 -4.95 2.89 -8.40
C PRO A 220 -5.00 1.36 -8.49
N GLY A 221 -4.39 0.76 -9.52
CA GLY A 221 -4.31 -0.70 -9.65
C GLY A 221 -3.57 -1.36 -8.47
N LEU A 222 -2.46 -0.76 -8.01
CA LEU A 222 -1.72 -1.28 -6.86
C LEU A 222 -2.57 -1.26 -5.57
N TYR A 223 -3.34 -0.18 -5.34
CA TYR A 223 -4.21 -0.09 -4.17
C TYR A 223 -5.42 -1.02 -4.26
N GLU A 224 -6.00 -1.18 -5.45
CA GLU A 224 -7.11 -2.10 -5.70
C GLU A 224 -6.75 -3.55 -5.38
N HIS A 225 -5.52 -3.96 -5.75
CA HIS A 225 -5.04 -5.32 -5.55
C HIS A 225 -4.26 -5.55 -4.25
N ALA A 226 -4.05 -4.52 -3.42
CA ALA A 226 -3.26 -4.63 -2.18
C ALA A 226 -3.85 -5.64 -1.19
N LYS A 227 -5.19 -5.65 -1.02
CA LYS A 227 -5.86 -6.62 -0.15
C LYS A 227 -5.69 -8.05 -0.66
N ALA A 228 -5.97 -8.27 -1.95
CA ALA A 228 -5.84 -9.60 -2.56
C ALA A 228 -4.40 -10.11 -2.50
N GLY A 229 -3.41 -9.27 -2.79
CA GLY A 229 -2.00 -9.64 -2.62
C GLY A 229 -1.66 -10.05 -1.18
N GLY A 230 -2.17 -9.33 -0.18
CA GLY A 230 -1.98 -9.69 1.22
C GLY A 230 -2.63 -11.04 1.58
N TYR A 231 -3.84 -11.30 1.09
CA TYR A 231 -4.54 -12.57 1.32
C TYR A 231 -3.87 -13.74 0.60
N LEU A 232 -3.40 -13.55 -0.63
CA LEU A 232 -2.62 -14.54 -1.38
C LEU A 232 -1.31 -14.86 -0.68
N TYR A 233 -0.58 -13.85 -0.21
CA TYR A 233 0.63 -14.03 0.57
C TYR A 233 0.37 -14.94 1.79
N GLN A 234 -0.67 -14.66 2.56
CA GLN A 234 -1.01 -15.43 3.74
C GLN A 234 -1.43 -16.87 3.40
N ALA A 235 -2.21 -17.08 2.34
CA ALA A 235 -2.65 -18.40 1.91
C ALA A 235 -1.46 -19.24 1.41
N HIS A 236 -0.60 -18.67 0.57
CA HIS A 236 0.57 -19.36 0.05
C HIS A 236 1.59 -19.66 1.15
N LEU A 237 1.81 -18.73 2.08
CA LEU A 237 2.65 -18.95 3.24
C LEU A 237 2.16 -20.15 4.08
N ARG A 238 0.85 -20.25 4.34
CA ARG A 238 0.26 -21.39 5.05
C ARG A 238 0.48 -22.70 4.28
N HIS A 239 0.27 -22.68 2.97
CA HIS A 239 0.50 -23.82 2.09
C HIS A 239 1.96 -24.32 2.18
N GLU A 240 2.90 -23.41 2.03
CA GLU A 240 4.33 -23.72 2.11
C GLU A 240 4.76 -24.24 3.48
N LEU A 241 4.31 -23.59 4.55
CA LEU A 241 4.64 -24.03 5.92
C LEU A 241 4.03 -25.38 6.26
N GLN A 242 2.82 -25.66 5.80
CA GLN A 242 2.20 -26.96 5.98
C GLN A 242 2.94 -28.03 5.18
N SER A 243 3.34 -27.74 3.94
CA SER A 243 4.12 -28.64 3.10
C SER A 243 5.51 -28.96 3.66
N ARG A 244 6.19 -27.95 4.22
CA ARG A 244 7.59 -28.05 4.65
C ARG A 244 7.77 -28.54 6.07
N LEU A 245 6.87 -28.11 6.95
CA LEU A 245 7.00 -28.33 8.39
C LEU A 245 5.83 -29.11 9.00
N GLY A 246 4.80 -29.43 8.22
CA GLY A 246 3.61 -30.14 8.71
C GLY A 246 2.88 -29.39 9.83
N VAL A 247 2.90 -28.06 9.83
CA VAL A 247 2.22 -27.26 10.86
C VAL A 247 0.74 -27.09 10.54
N GLU A 248 -0.09 -27.01 11.57
CA GLU A 248 -1.49 -26.66 11.46
C GLU A 248 -1.72 -25.17 11.74
N PHE A 249 -2.86 -24.66 11.30
CA PHE A 249 -3.24 -23.29 11.50
C PHE A 249 -4.61 -23.18 12.17
N THR A 250 -4.78 -22.12 12.96
CA THR A 250 -6.07 -21.74 13.50
C THR A 250 -7.03 -21.34 12.37
N SER A 251 -8.30 -21.12 12.68
CA SER A 251 -9.27 -20.61 11.71
C SER A 251 -8.81 -19.30 11.08
N VAL A 252 -9.03 -19.15 9.77
CA VAL A 252 -8.66 -17.95 9.02
C VAL A 252 -9.61 -16.81 9.38
N VAL A 253 -9.07 -15.72 9.91
CA VAL A 253 -9.81 -14.49 10.21
C VAL A 253 -9.18 -13.33 9.45
N ASN A 254 -9.97 -12.64 8.64
CA ASN A 254 -9.48 -11.54 7.79
C ASN A 254 -8.25 -11.92 6.92
N GLY A 255 -8.26 -13.14 6.40
CA GLY A 255 -7.20 -13.68 5.55
C GLY A 255 -5.96 -14.19 6.31
N THR A 256 -5.88 -14.03 7.63
CA THR A 256 -4.73 -14.39 8.47
C THR A 256 -5.11 -15.54 9.42
N ALA A 257 -4.16 -16.41 9.73
CA ALA A 257 -4.29 -17.46 10.76
C ALA A 257 -2.94 -17.62 11.48
N GLU A 258 -2.98 -17.87 12.77
CA GLU A 258 -1.78 -18.17 13.55
C GLU A 258 -1.44 -19.69 13.44
N VAL A 259 -0.20 -20.05 13.66
CA VAL A 259 0.21 -21.46 13.78
C VAL A 259 -0.42 -22.05 15.03
N ASP A 260 -1.17 -23.13 14.88
CA ASP A 260 -1.82 -23.80 16.00
C ASP A 260 -0.79 -24.45 16.92
N GLY A 261 -1.01 -24.32 18.23
CA GLY A 261 -0.07 -24.80 19.25
C GLY A 261 0.99 -23.78 19.69
N VAL A 262 1.06 -22.59 19.06
CA VAL A 262 1.83 -21.47 19.61
C VAL A 262 0.92 -20.68 20.56
N PRO A 263 1.20 -20.64 21.89
CA PRO A 263 0.30 -20.00 22.86
C PRO A 263 0.14 -18.50 22.65
N ASP A 264 -1.07 -17.99 22.86
CA ASP A 264 -1.37 -16.55 22.78
C ASP A 264 -0.49 -15.71 23.71
N GLU A 265 -0.07 -16.26 24.83
CA GLU A 265 0.84 -15.59 25.77
C GLU A 265 2.21 -15.33 25.14
N VAL A 266 2.74 -16.29 24.39
CA VAL A 266 4.00 -16.16 23.66
C VAL A 266 3.85 -15.18 22.49
N ILE A 267 2.72 -15.22 21.79
CA ILE A 267 2.40 -14.25 20.72
C ILE A 267 2.36 -12.84 21.29
N ARG A 268 1.73 -12.64 22.46
CA ARG A 268 1.68 -11.34 23.14
C ARG A 268 3.05 -10.89 23.65
N LEU A 269 3.81 -11.78 24.26
CA LEU A 269 5.19 -11.49 24.72
C LEU A 269 6.03 -10.83 23.63
N PHE A 270 5.96 -11.37 22.41
CA PHE A 270 6.71 -10.87 21.26
C PHE A 270 5.96 -9.85 20.40
N SER A 271 4.89 -9.26 20.92
CA SER A 271 4.10 -8.21 20.24
C SER A 271 4.16 -6.86 20.97
N LYS A 272 5.29 -6.54 21.60
CA LYS A 272 5.50 -5.30 22.40
C LYS A 272 5.11 -4.05 21.59
N ARG A 273 5.52 -3.99 20.33
CA ARG A 273 5.18 -2.88 19.44
C ARG A 273 3.66 -2.74 19.19
N ARG A 274 2.94 -3.84 19.13
CA ARG A 274 1.48 -3.83 18.95
C ARG A 274 0.80 -3.31 20.22
N GLN A 275 1.27 -3.73 21.38
CA GLN A 275 0.77 -3.28 22.68
C GLN A 275 0.97 -1.77 22.84
N GLU A 276 2.17 -1.24 22.57
CA GLU A 276 2.45 0.21 22.58
C GLU A 276 1.47 1.01 21.70
N ILE A 277 1.15 0.50 20.50
CA ILE A 277 0.21 1.15 19.59
C ILE A 277 -1.21 1.09 20.14
N GLU A 278 -1.63 -0.04 20.69
CA GLU A 278 -2.97 -0.24 21.27
C GLU A 278 -3.18 0.65 22.51
N GLU A 279 -2.19 0.79 23.37
CA GLU A 279 -2.18 1.70 24.52
C GLU A 279 -2.36 3.16 24.06
N LEU A 280 -1.59 3.61 23.08
CA LEU A 280 -1.71 4.96 22.52
C LEU A 280 -3.08 5.23 21.86
N ILE A 281 -3.67 4.22 21.22
CA ILE A 281 -5.03 4.33 20.66
C ILE A 281 -6.05 4.42 21.77
N ALA A 282 -5.93 3.62 22.83
CA ALA A 282 -6.82 3.66 23.99
C ALA A 282 -6.77 5.03 24.69
N GLU A 283 -5.58 5.59 24.87
CA GLU A 283 -5.39 6.94 25.42
C GLU A 283 -5.99 8.04 24.53
N SER A 284 -5.95 7.88 23.21
CA SER A 284 -6.48 8.87 22.26
C SER A 284 -8.00 8.91 22.15
N GLY A 285 -8.70 7.93 22.71
CA GLY A 285 -10.17 7.82 22.71
C GLY A 285 -10.80 7.59 21.31
N THR A 286 -10.01 7.40 20.26
CA THR A 286 -10.49 7.23 18.89
C THR A 286 -9.88 6.00 18.21
N GLY A 287 -10.67 4.95 17.97
CA GLY A 287 -10.27 3.69 17.33
C GLY A 287 -10.21 3.72 15.79
N SER A 288 -9.97 4.86 15.16
CA SER A 288 -9.94 4.94 13.70
C SER A 288 -8.60 4.46 13.11
N ALA A 289 -8.61 3.99 11.85
CA ALA A 289 -7.39 3.63 11.12
C ALA A 289 -6.38 4.79 11.05
N ARG A 290 -6.85 6.04 11.06
CA ARG A 290 -6.03 7.25 11.08
C ARG A 290 -5.34 7.44 12.43
N SER A 291 -6.03 7.15 13.56
CA SER A 291 -5.44 7.19 14.90
C SER A 291 -4.35 6.15 15.05
N ALA A 292 -4.57 4.94 14.55
CA ALA A 292 -3.57 3.87 14.51
C ALA A 292 -2.32 4.28 13.72
N GLN A 293 -2.50 4.97 12.59
CA GLN A 293 -1.39 5.48 11.78
C GLN A 293 -0.61 6.58 12.50
N ILE A 294 -1.30 7.50 13.18
CA ILE A 294 -0.68 8.57 13.99
C ILE A 294 0.07 7.98 15.18
N ALA A 295 -0.53 7.04 15.90
CA ALA A 295 0.11 6.33 17.01
C ALA A 295 1.36 5.57 16.57
N THR A 296 1.30 4.91 15.39
CA THR A 296 2.45 4.23 14.78
C THR A 296 3.59 5.19 14.43
N LEU A 297 3.28 6.42 14.02
CA LEU A 297 4.28 7.44 13.72
C LEU A 297 4.85 8.08 15.00
N ALA A 298 4.00 8.38 15.98
CA ALA A 298 4.39 9.03 17.24
C ALA A 298 5.30 8.14 18.11
N SER A 299 5.03 6.83 18.12
CA SER A 299 5.80 5.85 18.89
C SER A 299 7.05 5.32 18.14
N ARG A 300 7.55 6.03 17.11
CA ARG A 300 8.76 5.66 16.36
C ARG A 300 10.01 5.87 17.22
N SER A 301 10.43 4.83 17.94
CA SER A 301 11.79 4.77 18.53
C SER A 301 12.86 4.59 17.44
N ALA A 302 14.08 5.04 17.72
CA ALA A 302 15.23 4.76 16.87
C ALA A 302 15.46 3.24 16.81
N LYS A 303 15.75 2.71 15.62
CA LYS A 303 16.08 1.29 15.46
C LYS A 303 17.49 1.07 15.96
N GLU A 304 17.69 0.10 16.84
CA GLU A 304 19.03 -0.38 17.19
C GLU A 304 19.62 -1.12 15.98
N TYR A 305 20.69 -0.56 15.42
CA TYR A 305 21.42 -1.16 14.32
C TYR A 305 22.65 -1.89 14.89
N GLY A 306 22.96 -3.07 14.33
CA GLY A 306 24.22 -3.75 14.60
C GLY A 306 24.18 -4.75 15.76
N VAL A 307 23.02 -5.12 16.29
CA VAL A 307 22.93 -6.23 17.25
C VAL A 307 23.20 -7.54 16.52
N ASP A 308 24.14 -8.34 17.07
CA ASP A 308 24.46 -9.66 16.52
C ASP A 308 23.21 -10.55 16.49
N PRO A 309 22.92 -11.21 15.37
CA PRO A 309 21.75 -12.07 15.26
C PRO A 309 21.71 -13.19 16.30
N THR A 310 22.85 -13.73 16.72
CA THR A 310 22.93 -14.80 17.72
C THR A 310 22.47 -14.32 19.09
N VAL A 311 22.89 -13.11 19.49
CA VAL A 311 22.47 -12.48 20.76
C VAL A 311 20.94 -12.28 20.79
N LEU A 312 20.34 -11.92 19.63
CA LEU A 312 18.88 -11.78 19.54
C LEU A 312 18.17 -13.12 19.73
N LEU A 313 18.66 -14.18 19.08
CA LEU A 313 18.05 -15.51 19.17
C LEU A 313 18.12 -16.04 20.61
N ASP A 314 19.25 -15.88 21.29
CA ASP A 314 19.40 -16.34 22.69
C ASP A 314 18.48 -15.54 23.62
N ARG A 315 18.42 -14.21 23.46
CA ARG A 315 17.48 -13.37 24.23
C ARG A 315 16.03 -13.82 24.04
N TRP A 316 15.58 -14.08 22.82
CA TRP A 316 14.20 -14.51 22.57
C TRP A 316 13.88 -15.89 23.17
N ARG A 317 14.85 -16.80 23.15
CA ARG A 317 14.72 -18.10 23.83
C ARG A 317 14.58 -17.93 25.34
N ASP A 318 15.39 -17.07 25.95
CA ASP A 318 15.30 -16.79 27.38
C ASP A 318 13.98 -16.13 27.76
N GLU A 319 13.51 -15.14 26.96
CA GLU A 319 12.21 -14.49 27.14
C GLU A 319 11.06 -15.51 27.04
N ALA A 320 11.07 -16.40 26.04
CA ALA A 320 10.05 -17.43 25.87
C ALA A 320 10.05 -18.45 27.02
N LYS A 321 11.25 -18.87 27.45
CA LYS A 321 11.43 -19.78 28.58
C LYS A 321 10.89 -19.20 29.89
N ALA A 322 11.02 -17.90 30.11
CA ALA A 322 10.49 -17.22 31.30
C ALA A 322 8.96 -17.29 31.42
N VAL A 323 8.23 -17.48 30.30
CA VAL A 323 6.78 -17.70 30.28
C VAL A 323 6.42 -19.18 30.07
N GLY A 324 7.37 -20.10 30.29
CA GLY A 324 7.15 -21.54 30.22
C GLY A 324 7.11 -22.14 28.81
N PHE A 325 7.52 -21.40 27.77
CA PHE A 325 7.57 -21.89 26.40
C PHE A 325 9.01 -22.14 25.95
N GLU A 326 9.45 -23.38 26.06
CA GLU A 326 10.79 -23.79 25.63
C GLU A 326 10.81 -24.17 24.14
N ALA A 327 11.99 -24.10 23.51
CA ALA A 327 12.19 -24.54 22.12
C ALA A 327 11.78 -26.01 21.88
N SER A 328 11.81 -26.84 22.92
CA SER A 328 11.32 -28.23 22.88
C SER A 328 9.82 -28.35 22.58
N ALA A 329 9.01 -27.37 23.01
CA ALA A 329 7.56 -27.33 22.75
C ALA A 329 7.23 -27.15 21.25
N LEU A 330 8.17 -26.65 20.45
CA LEU A 330 7.98 -26.56 19.00
C LEU A 330 7.91 -27.92 18.31
N ARG A 331 8.41 -29.01 18.96
CA ARG A 331 8.27 -30.36 18.42
C ARG A 331 6.82 -30.82 18.38
N ASP A 332 5.99 -30.27 19.27
CA ASP A 332 4.56 -30.58 19.30
C ASP A 332 3.74 -29.73 18.31
N VAL A 333 4.39 -28.74 17.67
CA VAL A 333 3.79 -27.86 16.67
C VAL A 333 4.13 -28.29 15.24
N ILE A 334 5.30 -28.93 15.07
CA ILE A 334 5.83 -29.36 13.77
C ILE A 334 5.48 -30.85 13.53
N GLY A 335 5.22 -31.20 12.26
CA GLY A 335 4.94 -32.59 11.88
C GLY A 335 3.57 -33.09 12.29
N ARG A 336 2.60 -32.20 12.51
CA ARG A 336 1.23 -32.59 12.88
C ARG A 336 0.44 -33.14 11.69
N VAL A 337 0.77 -32.71 10.48
CA VAL A 337 0.14 -33.16 9.23
C VAL A 337 1.19 -33.47 8.18
N ASP A 338 0.85 -34.37 7.25
CA ASP A 338 1.75 -34.81 6.18
C ASP A 338 1.79 -33.80 5.00
N GLY A 339 1.16 -32.64 5.14
CA GLY A 339 1.10 -31.57 4.14
C GLY A 339 -0.31 -31.04 3.88
N PRO A 340 -0.49 -30.15 2.88
CA PRO A 340 -1.78 -29.57 2.58
C PRO A 340 -2.78 -30.61 2.07
N SER A 341 -3.98 -30.60 2.67
CA SER A 341 -5.07 -31.47 2.21
C SER A 341 -5.66 -30.95 0.90
N ALA A 342 -5.96 -31.85 -0.03
CA ALA A 342 -6.68 -31.50 -1.25
C ALA A 342 -8.08 -30.97 -0.91
N ILE A 343 -8.53 -29.99 -1.66
CA ILE A 343 -9.92 -29.50 -1.58
C ILE A 343 -10.76 -30.34 -2.55
N ALA A 344 -11.86 -30.89 -2.07
CA ALA A 344 -12.80 -31.61 -2.92
C ALA A 344 -13.52 -30.65 -3.89
N ASP A 345 -13.81 -31.11 -5.10
CA ASP A 345 -14.48 -30.29 -6.12
C ASP A 345 -15.84 -29.77 -5.63
N GLU A 346 -16.58 -30.58 -4.86
CA GLU A 346 -17.86 -30.18 -4.29
C GLU A 346 -17.72 -29.04 -3.25
N ALA A 347 -16.57 -28.93 -2.59
CA ALA A 347 -16.28 -27.83 -1.66
C ALA A 347 -15.98 -26.54 -2.43
N LEU A 348 -15.31 -26.64 -3.57
CA LEU A 348 -15.08 -25.51 -4.47
C LEU A 348 -16.39 -25.03 -5.11
N ASP A 349 -17.27 -25.94 -5.53
CA ASP A 349 -18.58 -25.59 -6.07
C ASP A 349 -19.43 -24.86 -5.02
N ARG A 350 -19.49 -25.37 -3.79
CA ARG A 350 -20.19 -24.68 -2.70
C ARG A 350 -19.60 -23.29 -2.41
N LEU A 351 -18.28 -23.16 -2.46
CA LEU A 351 -17.63 -21.85 -2.31
C LEU A 351 -18.10 -20.89 -3.41
N PHE A 352 -18.09 -21.33 -4.65
CA PHE A 352 -18.49 -20.51 -5.79
C PHE A 352 -19.99 -20.16 -5.76
N GLU A 353 -20.85 -21.07 -5.35
CA GLU A 353 -22.27 -20.80 -5.11
C GLU A 353 -22.49 -19.77 -4.00
N SER A 354 -21.76 -19.90 -2.90
CA SER A 354 -21.81 -18.93 -1.81
C SER A 354 -21.33 -17.54 -2.24
N MET A 355 -20.25 -17.46 -3.04
CA MET A 355 -19.74 -16.20 -3.57
C MET A 355 -20.71 -15.51 -4.53
N ALA A 356 -21.45 -16.28 -5.35
CA ALA A 356 -22.46 -15.78 -6.30
C ALA A 356 -23.82 -15.49 -5.63
N GLY A 357 -24.03 -16.00 -4.43
CA GLY A 357 -25.30 -15.88 -3.69
C GLY A 357 -25.56 -14.48 -3.12
N PRO A 358 -26.77 -14.25 -2.55
CA PRO A 358 -27.19 -12.92 -2.08
C PRO A 358 -26.37 -12.39 -0.90
N HIS A 359 -25.71 -13.26 -0.16
CA HIS A 359 -24.79 -12.88 0.94
C HIS A 359 -23.31 -12.98 0.55
N GLY A 360 -23.01 -13.16 -0.73
CA GLY A 360 -21.67 -13.28 -1.28
C GLY A 360 -21.05 -11.93 -1.68
N LEU A 361 -20.38 -11.91 -2.83
CA LEU A 361 -19.59 -10.77 -3.29
C LEU A 361 -20.40 -9.47 -3.49
N THR A 362 -21.69 -9.59 -3.78
CA THR A 362 -22.59 -8.44 -4.00
C THR A 362 -23.41 -8.06 -2.76
N ALA A 363 -23.20 -8.68 -1.61
CA ALA A 363 -23.97 -8.39 -0.39
C ALA A 363 -23.89 -6.92 0.07
N MET A 364 -22.74 -6.28 -0.12
CA MET A 364 -22.48 -4.90 0.32
C MET A 364 -22.22 -3.93 -0.84
N SER A 365 -22.17 -4.41 -2.08
CA SER A 365 -21.88 -3.61 -3.28
C SER A 365 -22.56 -4.24 -4.49
N SER A 366 -23.06 -3.44 -5.41
CA SER A 366 -23.67 -3.94 -6.65
C SER A 366 -22.69 -4.55 -7.65
N THR A 367 -21.39 -4.37 -7.42
CA THR A 367 -20.30 -4.88 -8.27
C THR A 367 -19.14 -5.35 -7.43
N PHE A 368 -18.35 -6.27 -7.98
CA PHE A 368 -17.12 -6.76 -7.38
C PHE A 368 -15.99 -6.78 -8.42
N THR A 369 -14.78 -6.83 -7.94
CA THR A 369 -13.54 -6.85 -8.75
C THR A 369 -12.88 -8.22 -8.67
N ARG A 370 -11.86 -8.46 -9.54
CA ARG A 370 -10.98 -9.63 -9.39
C ARG A 370 -10.35 -9.68 -8.00
N SER A 371 -9.95 -8.54 -7.46
CA SER A 371 -9.36 -8.44 -6.12
C SER A 371 -10.30 -8.97 -5.03
N ASP A 372 -11.61 -8.71 -5.14
CA ASP A 372 -12.60 -9.21 -4.19
C ASP A 372 -12.73 -10.74 -4.29
N VAL A 373 -12.83 -11.26 -5.52
CA VAL A 373 -12.89 -12.71 -5.78
C VAL A 373 -11.66 -13.40 -5.24
N THR A 374 -10.46 -12.93 -5.61
CA THR A 374 -9.18 -13.51 -5.17
C THR A 374 -9.06 -13.49 -3.65
N SER A 375 -9.43 -12.38 -2.98
CA SER A 375 -9.40 -12.28 -1.51
C SER A 375 -10.35 -13.30 -0.87
N THR A 376 -11.54 -13.49 -1.42
CA THR A 376 -12.55 -14.41 -0.88
C THR A 376 -12.10 -15.86 -1.02
N VAL A 377 -11.59 -16.25 -2.20
CA VAL A 377 -11.04 -17.60 -2.41
C VAL A 377 -9.85 -17.84 -1.47
N ALA A 378 -8.88 -16.91 -1.41
CA ALA A 378 -7.69 -17.03 -0.55
C ALA A 378 -8.04 -17.17 0.95
N ALA A 379 -9.11 -16.51 1.40
CA ALA A 379 -9.59 -16.66 2.78
C ALA A 379 -10.23 -18.03 3.04
N ALA A 380 -10.93 -18.58 2.05
CA ALA A 380 -11.71 -19.82 2.19
C ALA A 380 -10.86 -21.09 2.10
N VAL A 381 -9.80 -21.08 1.28
CA VAL A 381 -9.02 -22.31 1.00
C VAL A 381 -8.00 -22.69 2.09
N GLY A 382 -7.85 -21.87 3.12
CA GLY A 382 -6.92 -22.17 4.23
C GLY A 382 -5.47 -22.32 3.78
N ALA A 383 -4.87 -23.50 3.99
CA ALA A 383 -3.53 -23.88 3.53
C ALA A 383 -3.55 -24.80 2.30
N SER A 384 -4.72 -25.17 1.82
CA SER A 384 -4.88 -26.25 0.84
C SER A 384 -4.34 -25.95 -0.56
N LEU A 385 -4.30 -24.67 -0.94
CA LEU A 385 -3.92 -24.29 -2.30
C LEU A 385 -2.80 -23.22 -2.34
N PRO A 386 -1.84 -23.36 -3.27
CA PRO A 386 -0.85 -22.32 -3.54
C PRO A 386 -1.47 -21.11 -4.29
N ALA A 387 -0.79 -19.97 -4.24
CA ALA A 387 -1.27 -18.70 -4.80
C ALA A 387 -1.68 -18.78 -6.29
N GLY A 388 -0.91 -19.47 -7.11
CA GLY A 388 -1.22 -19.64 -8.54
C GLY A 388 -2.58 -20.33 -8.75
N LYS A 389 -2.88 -21.36 -7.97
CA LYS A 389 -4.18 -22.06 -8.04
C LYS A 389 -5.33 -21.20 -7.55
N ILE A 390 -5.09 -20.37 -6.55
CA ILE A 390 -6.09 -19.40 -6.06
C ILE A 390 -6.41 -18.36 -7.16
N ASP A 391 -5.39 -17.88 -7.87
CA ASP A 391 -5.58 -16.94 -8.99
C ASP A 391 -6.30 -17.60 -10.18
N ASP A 392 -5.98 -18.87 -10.48
CA ASP A 392 -6.69 -19.67 -11.49
C ASP A 392 -8.18 -19.82 -11.15
N LEU A 393 -8.51 -20.16 -9.88
CA LEU A 393 -9.89 -20.27 -9.42
C LEU A 393 -10.63 -18.93 -9.49
N ALA A 394 -9.97 -17.82 -9.14
CA ALA A 394 -10.54 -16.49 -9.30
C ALA A 394 -10.83 -16.19 -10.79
N GLY A 395 -9.94 -16.59 -11.68
CA GLY A 395 -10.13 -16.52 -13.14
C GLY A 395 -11.31 -17.36 -13.63
N ALA A 396 -11.42 -18.60 -13.15
CA ALA A 396 -12.52 -19.51 -13.50
C ALA A 396 -13.88 -18.99 -13.04
N PHE A 397 -13.96 -18.44 -11.81
CA PHE A 397 -15.18 -17.80 -11.30
C PHE A 397 -15.61 -16.63 -12.17
N LEU A 398 -14.68 -15.73 -12.53
CA LEU A 398 -14.96 -14.55 -13.35
C LEU A 398 -15.27 -14.88 -14.81
N GLY A 399 -14.78 -16.01 -15.32
CA GLY A 399 -15.06 -16.50 -16.67
C GLY A 399 -16.41 -17.19 -16.84
N ASP A 400 -17.05 -17.60 -15.75
CA ASP A 400 -18.37 -18.24 -15.78
C ASP A 400 -19.49 -17.18 -15.83
N SER A 401 -20.09 -16.99 -16.99
CA SER A 401 -21.17 -16.01 -17.21
C SER A 401 -22.44 -16.24 -16.37
N ARG A 402 -22.61 -17.41 -15.77
CA ARG A 402 -23.70 -17.69 -14.83
C ARG A 402 -23.42 -17.10 -13.44
N ARG A 403 -22.16 -16.85 -13.12
CA ARG A 403 -21.68 -16.37 -11.80
C ARG A 403 -21.25 -14.91 -11.82
N ALA A 404 -20.69 -14.46 -12.95
CA ALA A 404 -20.18 -13.10 -13.09
C ALA A 404 -20.46 -12.55 -14.49
N LEU A 405 -21.00 -11.33 -14.53
CA LEU A 405 -21.17 -10.59 -15.78
C LEU A 405 -20.21 -9.41 -15.79
N ALA A 406 -19.47 -9.26 -16.88
CA ALA A 406 -18.63 -8.09 -17.07
C ALA A 406 -19.49 -6.82 -17.17
N VAL A 407 -19.25 -5.88 -16.24
CA VAL A 407 -19.85 -4.55 -16.32
C VAL A 407 -18.79 -3.65 -16.95
N ASP A 408 -19.03 -3.24 -18.20
CA ASP A 408 -18.25 -2.19 -18.82
C ASP A 408 -18.34 -0.96 -17.92
N ARG A 409 -17.20 -0.49 -17.42
CA ARG A 409 -17.15 0.83 -16.80
C ARG A 409 -17.56 1.79 -17.88
N LEU A 410 -18.83 2.20 -17.86
CA LEU A 410 -19.33 3.29 -18.69
C LEU A 410 -18.26 4.37 -18.61
N ARG A 411 -17.60 4.63 -19.72
CA ARG A 411 -16.58 5.67 -19.83
C ARG A 411 -17.25 6.90 -19.29
N GLY A 412 -16.87 7.28 -18.06
CA GLY A 412 -17.44 8.39 -17.36
C GLY A 412 -17.47 9.56 -18.30
N ALA A 413 -18.68 9.89 -18.67
CA ALA A 413 -18.94 11.09 -19.42
C ALA A 413 -18.47 12.26 -18.56
N ARG A 414 -17.53 13.02 -19.14
CA ARG A 414 -17.14 14.41 -18.92
C ARG A 414 -16.25 14.72 -17.74
#